data_69203c88a2d44470b2cf5ec1c09fd661
#
_entry.id   69203c88a2d44470b2cf5ec1c09fd661
#
_cell.length_a   1.000
_cell.length_b   1.000
_cell.length_c   1.000
_cell.angle_alpha   90.00
_cell.angle_beta   90.00
_cell.angle_gamma   90.00
#
_symmetry.space_group_name_H-M   'P 1'
#
loop_
_entity.id
_entity.type
_entity.pdbx_description
1 polymer ?
#
loop_
_entity_poly.entity_id
_entity_poly.type
_entity_poly.pdbx_seq_one_letter_code
_entity_poly.pdbx_strand_id
1 'polypeptide(L)'
;MNSCVLCENPLEEKLKFCDLLTLKKPKARTCDDCFEKFQLISAQHCPKCYREGTCEVCMDCQVWIEKGKEVCHKSCFVYNEAMKDFFSQYKFQGDYTLYSVFTEVLQKELKGYSDYTLVPIPVSAKKYQTRGFNQVTALLEGTKLPFKEVLEKHDTIAQSSKTREERLQSQQCFKVKDNIQLPPKILLIDDIYTTGATLQLAKDILVEAGVKEIVTFSLAR
;
A
#
# COMPACT_ATOMS: atom_id res chain seq x y z
N MET A 1 15.71 -10.28 23.62
CA MET A 1 16.52 -10.44 22.39
C MET A 1 15.69 -9.95 21.23
N ASN A 2 16.22 -9.05 20.38
CA ASN A 2 15.53 -8.63 19.17
C ASN A 2 15.77 -9.71 18.11
N SER A 3 14.71 -10.32 17.60
CA SER A 3 14.75 -11.27 16.49
C SER A 3 14.13 -10.66 15.24
N CYS A 4 14.56 -11.13 14.09
CA CYS A 4 13.99 -10.80 12.79
C CYS A 4 12.52 -11.28 12.73
N VAL A 5 11.58 -10.38 12.40
CA VAL A 5 10.15 -10.73 12.34
C VAL A 5 9.81 -11.65 11.16
N LEU A 6 10.74 -11.90 10.23
CA LEU A 6 10.52 -12.76 9.05
C LEU A 6 11.16 -14.15 9.18
N CYS A 7 12.31 -14.27 9.84
CA CYS A 7 13.01 -15.56 9.95
C CYS A 7 13.35 -15.96 11.39
N GLU A 8 12.93 -15.14 12.38
CA GLU A 8 13.14 -15.35 13.82
C GLU A 8 14.61 -15.40 14.27
N ASN A 9 15.58 -15.31 13.34
CA ASN A 9 16.98 -15.27 13.69
C ASN A 9 17.31 -14.03 14.54
N PRO A 10 18.25 -14.14 15.49
CA PRO A 10 18.69 -13.00 16.29
C PRO A 10 19.18 -11.87 15.39
N LEU A 11 18.77 -10.63 15.70
CA LEU A 11 19.29 -9.46 15.01
C LEU A 11 20.58 -9.02 15.70
N GLU A 12 21.68 -8.91 14.93
CA GLU A 12 22.90 -8.30 15.41
C GLU A 12 22.64 -6.80 15.60
N GLU A 13 22.66 -6.35 16.85
CA GLU A 13 22.54 -4.93 17.17
C GLU A 13 23.87 -4.24 16.85
N LYS A 14 24.01 -3.69 15.65
CA LYS A 14 25.10 -2.75 15.31
C LYS A 14 24.78 -1.39 15.94
N LEU A 15 24.80 -1.33 17.29
CA LEU A 15 24.66 -0.06 18.01
C LEU A 15 25.86 0.83 17.70
N LYS A 16 25.62 1.97 17.08
CA LYS A 16 26.63 3.03 16.96
C LYS A 16 26.69 3.78 18.29
N PHE A 17 27.89 4.25 18.67
CA PHE A 17 28.07 5.00 19.89
C PHE A 17 27.12 6.21 20.04
N CYS A 18 26.76 6.84 18.92
CA CYS A 18 25.76 7.90 18.89
C CYS A 18 24.33 7.43 19.21
N ASP A 19 23.99 6.16 18.99
CA ASP A 19 22.66 5.62 19.30
C ASP A 19 22.51 5.41 20.82
N LEU A 20 23.59 5.08 21.50
CA LEU A 20 23.66 5.03 22.97
C LEU A 20 23.45 6.40 23.62
N LEU A 21 24.08 7.44 23.05
CA LEU A 21 23.92 8.82 23.56
C LEU A 21 22.54 9.42 23.30
N THR A 22 21.85 8.99 22.22
CA THR A 22 20.55 9.53 21.83
C THR A 22 19.37 8.68 22.30
N LEU A 23 19.61 7.59 23.06
CA LEU A 23 18.61 6.62 23.52
C LEU A 23 17.72 6.10 22.35
N LYS A 24 18.24 6.10 21.13
CA LYS A 24 17.54 5.57 19.97
C LYS A 24 17.52 4.05 20.07
N LYS A 25 16.32 3.49 20.16
CA LYS A 25 16.13 2.03 20.03
C LYS A 25 16.54 1.58 18.63
N PRO A 26 17.20 0.42 18.48
CA PRO A 26 17.47 -0.16 17.18
C PRO A 26 16.15 -0.29 16.39
N LYS A 27 16.14 0.22 15.16
CA LYS A 27 14.92 0.32 14.36
C LYS A 27 14.68 -0.89 13.47
N ALA A 28 15.74 -1.62 13.11
CA ALA A 28 15.64 -2.78 12.24
C ALA A 28 14.82 -3.89 12.91
N ARG A 29 13.68 -4.22 12.29
CA ARG A 29 12.83 -5.35 12.68
C ARG A 29 13.09 -6.58 11.82
N THR A 30 13.91 -6.45 10.78
CA THR A 30 14.30 -7.49 9.84
C THR A 30 15.81 -7.55 9.70
N CYS A 31 16.38 -8.74 9.47
CA CYS A 31 17.77 -8.86 9.07
C CYS A 31 17.94 -8.45 7.60
N ASP A 32 19.18 -8.09 7.25
CA ASP A 32 19.52 -7.64 5.87
C ASP A 32 19.17 -8.74 4.84
N ASP A 33 19.52 -10.01 5.12
CA ASP A 33 19.24 -11.15 4.23
C ASP A 33 17.75 -11.33 3.91
N CYS A 34 16.86 -11.06 4.88
CA CYS A 34 15.42 -11.13 4.64
C CYS A 34 14.92 -9.91 3.88
N PHE A 35 15.45 -8.72 4.18
CA PHE A 35 15.01 -7.49 3.54
C PHE A 35 15.48 -7.39 2.08
N GLU A 36 16.67 -7.86 1.75
CA GLU A 36 17.24 -7.88 0.39
C GLU A 36 16.46 -8.75 -0.59
N LYS A 37 15.62 -9.69 -0.11
CA LYS A 37 14.71 -10.46 -0.96
C LYS A 37 13.59 -9.63 -1.56
N PHE A 38 13.26 -8.46 -0.98
CA PHE A 38 12.27 -7.54 -1.51
C PHE A 38 12.92 -6.64 -2.56
N GLN A 39 12.60 -6.89 -3.81
CA GLN A 39 13.15 -6.16 -4.95
C GLN A 39 12.49 -4.79 -5.09
N LEU A 40 13.28 -3.72 -5.05
CA LEU A 40 12.81 -2.38 -5.40
C LEU A 40 12.50 -2.32 -6.91
N ILE A 41 11.48 -1.55 -7.28
CA ILE A 41 11.19 -1.26 -8.68
C ILE A 41 12.32 -0.42 -9.25
N SER A 42 12.87 -0.85 -10.39
CA SER A 42 13.99 -0.19 -11.08
C SER A 42 13.54 1.08 -11.82
N ALA A 43 14.49 1.78 -12.44
CA ALA A 43 14.18 2.91 -13.33
C ALA A 43 13.45 2.48 -14.62
N GLN A 44 13.50 1.18 -14.98
CA GLN A 44 12.79 0.63 -16.13
C GLN A 44 11.37 0.20 -15.74
N HIS A 45 10.50 1.16 -15.56
CA HIS A 45 9.09 0.92 -15.20
C HIS A 45 8.13 1.75 -16.02
N CYS A 46 6.87 1.34 -16.07
CA CYS A 46 5.79 2.10 -16.68
C CYS A 46 5.66 3.49 -16.02
N PRO A 47 5.68 4.60 -16.80
CA PRO A 47 5.64 5.95 -16.22
C PRO A 47 4.31 6.30 -15.54
N LYS A 48 3.27 5.48 -15.73
CA LYS A 48 1.94 5.71 -15.15
C LYS A 48 1.68 4.93 -13.87
N CYS A 49 2.16 3.67 -13.78
CA CYS A 49 1.81 2.79 -12.67
C CYS A 49 2.98 2.01 -12.07
N TYR A 50 4.20 2.34 -12.42
CA TYR A 50 5.42 1.70 -11.89
C TYR A 50 5.54 0.19 -12.16
N ARG A 51 4.88 -0.35 -13.19
CA ARG A 51 5.08 -1.74 -13.61
C ARG A 51 6.50 -1.95 -14.09
N GLU A 52 7.23 -2.85 -13.44
CA GLU A 52 8.61 -3.23 -13.79
C GLU A 52 8.71 -3.78 -15.21
N GLY A 53 9.88 -3.59 -15.85
CA GLY A 53 10.24 -4.21 -17.11
C GLY A 53 9.77 -3.49 -18.38
N THR A 54 9.32 -2.23 -18.29
CA THR A 54 8.96 -1.39 -19.44
C THR A 54 9.13 0.08 -19.13
N CYS A 55 9.68 0.85 -20.09
CA CYS A 55 9.69 2.32 -20.00
C CYS A 55 8.48 2.98 -20.71
N GLU A 56 7.63 2.17 -21.33
CA GLU A 56 6.44 2.61 -22.03
C GLU A 56 5.19 2.45 -21.16
N VAL A 57 4.09 3.08 -21.57
CA VAL A 57 2.78 2.90 -20.92
C VAL A 57 2.33 1.45 -21.08
N CYS A 58 2.21 0.71 -20.00
CA CYS A 58 1.85 -0.70 -20.03
C CYS A 58 0.37 -0.89 -20.44
N MET A 59 0.03 -2.11 -20.90
CA MET A 59 -1.32 -2.45 -21.37
C MET A 59 -2.43 -2.14 -20.36
N ASP A 60 -2.21 -2.37 -19.05
CA ASP A 60 -3.21 -2.03 -18.03
C ASP A 60 -3.51 -0.53 -18.00
N CYS A 61 -2.48 0.29 -18.14
CA CYS A 61 -2.64 1.74 -18.17
C CYS A 61 -3.28 2.22 -19.48
N GLN A 62 -2.99 1.58 -20.62
CA GLN A 62 -3.65 1.88 -21.89
C GLN A 62 -5.15 1.65 -21.80
N VAL A 63 -5.59 0.51 -21.23
CA VAL A 63 -7.01 0.22 -20.99
C VAL A 63 -7.69 1.30 -20.13
N TRP A 64 -7.01 1.83 -19.10
CA TRP A 64 -7.57 2.91 -18.28
C TRP A 64 -7.65 4.23 -19.05
N ILE A 65 -6.62 4.56 -19.82
CA ILE A 65 -6.60 5.77 -20.67
C ILE A 65 -7.71 5.72 -21.71
N GLU A 66 -7.93 4.58 -22.39
CA GLU A 66 -9.03 4.39 -23.33
C GLU A 66 -10.40 4.56 -22.69
N LYS A 67 -10.53 4.24 -21.40
CA LYS A 67 -11.74 4.50 -20.60
C LYS A 67 -11.83 5.94 -20.07
N GLY A 68 -10.95 6.85 -20.50
CA GLY A 68 -10.90 8.24 -20.04
C GLY A 68 -10.43 8.40 -18.58
N LYS A 69 -9.76 7.40 -18.02
CA LYS A 69 -9.27 7.43 -16.64
C LYS A 69 -7.78 7.80 -16.60
N GLU A 70 -7.45 8.77 -15.77
CA GLU A 70 -6.06 9.10 -15.51
C GLU A 70 -5.41 8.14 -14.50
N VAL A 71 -4.21 7.65 -14.83
CA VAL A 71 -3.37 6.85 -13.95
C VAL A 71 -2.16 7.66 -13.52
N CYS A 72 -2.09 7.99 -12.25
CA CYS A 72 -0.94 8.59 -11.58
C CYS A 72 -0.68 7.79 -10.29
N HIS A 73 0.22 6.80 -10.40
CA HIS A 73 0.48 5.84 -9.33
C HIS A 73 1.97 5.65 -9.12
N LYS A 74 2.37 5.42 -7.86
CA LYS A 74 3.72 5.03 -7.47
C LYS A 74 3.69 3.77 -6.62
N SER A 75 4.63 2.86 -6.84
CA SER A 75 4.90 1.70 -5.99
C SER A 75 6.38 1.62 -5.64
N CYS A 76 6.71 0.97 -4.53
CA CYS A 76 8.09 0.81 -4.07
C CYS A 76 8.72 -0.47 -4.55
N PHE A 77 8.02 -1.59 -4.43
CA PHE A 77 8.58 -2.93 -4.63
C PHE A 77 7.88 -3.69 -5.75
N VAL A 78 8.66 -4.56 -6.40
CA VAL A 78 8.13 -5.57 -7.31
C VAL A 78 7.37 -6.62 -6.50
N TYR A 79 6.18 -7.03 -6.97
CA TYR A 79 5.42 -8.13 -6.38
C TYR A 79 6.03 -9.48 -6.76
N ASN A 80 7.23 -9.77 -6.18
CA ASN A 80 7.95 -11.03 -6.34
C ASN A 80 7.51 -12.10 -5.33
N GLU A 81 8.12 -13.29 -5.34
CA GLU A 81 7.77 -14.38 -4.42
C GLU A 81 7.95 -13.98 -2.95
N ALA A 82 9.01 -13.25 -2.58
CA ALA A 82 9.20 -12.78 -1.20
C ALA A 82 8.07 -11.85 -0.76
N MET A 83 7.61 -10.96 -1.64
CA MET A 83 6.49 -10.06 -1.36
C MET A 83 5.17 -10.83 -1.27
N LYS A 84 4.98 -11.86 -2.08
CA LYS A 84 3.81 -12.75 -2.02
C LYS A 84 3.75 -13.52 -0.70
N ASP A 85 4.87 -14.06 -0.24
CA ASP A 85 4.98 -14.77 1.04
C ASP A 85 4.71 -13.83 2.21
N PHE A 86 5.30 -12.63 2.17
CA PHE A 86 5.02 -11.58 3.15
C PHE A 86 3.52 -11.27 3.25
N PHE A 87 2.86 -10.98 2.12
CA PHE A 87 1.43 -10.68 2.15
C PHE A 87 0.55 -11.88 2.50
N SER A 88 1.01 -13.11 2.23
CA SER A 88 0.35 -14.32 2.68
C SER A 88 0.30 -14.39 4.21
N GLN A 89 1.43 -14.19 4.87
CA GLN A 89 1.52 -14.17 6.33
C GLN A 89 0.74 -12.98 6.92
N TYR A 90 0.98 -11.78 6.39
CA TYR A 90 0.37 -10.55 6.86
C TYR A 90 -1.16 -10.54 6.76
N LYS A 91 -1.71 -11.03 5.61
CA LYS A 91 -3.16 -10.97 5.34
C LYS A 91 -3.93 -12.17 5.84
N PHE A 92 -3.36 -13.38 5.77
CA PHE A 92 -4.10 -14.63 6.00
C PHE A 92 -3.77 -15.28 7.33
N GLN A 93 -2.55 -15.14 7.83
CA GLN A 93 -2.20 -15.60 9.17
C GLN A 93 -2.45 -14.52 10.24
N GLY A 94 -2.71 -13.26 9.80
CA GLY A 94 -3.05 -12.16 10.69
C GLY A 94 -1.88 -11.64 11.52
N ASP A 95 -0.64 -11.86 11.07
CA ASP A 95 0.53 -11.37 11.79
C ASP A 95 0.66 -9.85 11.65
N TYR A 96 0.00 -9.16 12.57
CA TYR A 96 0.01 -7.70 12.63
C TYR A 96 1.42 -7.12 12.76
N THR A 97 2.38 -7.81 13.41
CA THR A 97 3.72 -7.28 13.67
C THR A 97 4.52 -7.03 12.40
N LEU A 98 4.15 -7.69 11.31
CA LEU A 98 4.78 -7.57 10.00
C LEU A 98 4.63 -6.16 9.37
N TYR A 99 3.67 -5.32 9.83
CA TYR A 99 3.59 -3.92 9.36
C TYR A 99 4.93 -3.19 9.51
N SER A 100 5.72 -3.59 10.50
CA SER A 100 6.97 -2.92 10.86
C SER A 100 8.12 -3.14 9.86
N VAL A 101 8.03 -4.15 9.00
CA VAL A 101 9.05 -4.49 7.98
C VAL A 101 9.32 -3.31 7.05
N PHE A 102 8.28 -2.64 6.58
CA PHE A 102 8.39 -1.56 5.60
C PHE A 102 8.23 -0.15 6.16
N THR A 103 8.15 -0.01 7.48
CA THR A 103 7.90 1.28 8.14
C THR A 103 8.86 2.39 7.70
N GLU A 104 10.17 2.10 7.65
CA GLU A 104 11.18 3.12 7.30
C GLU A 104 11.08 3.52 5.83
N VAL A 105 10.89 2.55 4.93
CA VAL A 105 10.72 2.82 3.50
C VAL A 105 9.47 3.65 3.27
N LEU A 106 8.33 3.22 3.83
CA LEU A 106 7.08 3.95 3.70
C LEU A 106 7.17 5.37 4.28
N GLN A 107 7.78 5.53 5.46
CA GLN A 107 7.96 6.84 6.06
C GLN A 107 8.81 7.77 5.17
N LYS A 108 9.87 7.26 4.55
CA LYS A 108 10.72 8.02 3.63
C LYS A 108 9.95 8.43 2.38
N GLU A 109 9.26 7.47 1.73
CA GLU A 109 8.54 7.71 0.48
C GLU A 109 7.33 8.63 0.67
N LEU A 110 6.55 8.42 1.73
CA LEU A 110 5.32 9.19 1.98
C LEU A 110 5.59 10.63 2.45
N LYS A 111 6.77 10.93 3.02
CA LYS A 111 7.18 12.31 3.33
C LYS A 111 7.21 13.23 2.10
N GLY A 112 7.45 12.67 0.91
CA GLY A 112 7.39 13.41 -0.36
C GLY A 112 6.00 13.93 -0.72
N TYR A 113 4.95 13.49 -0.01
CA TYR A 113 3.55 13.85 -0.24
C TYR A 113 2.97 14.71 0.89
N SER A 114 3.79 15.58 1.49
CA SER A 114 3.38 16.43 2.65
C SER A 114 2.15 17.30 2.39
N ASP A 115 1.89 17.67 1.12
CA ASP A 115 0.74 18.49 0.71
C ASP A 115 -0.55 17.68 0.52
N TYR A 116 -0.45 16.34 0.60
CA TYR A 116 -1.58 15.42 0.43
C TYR A 116 -2.02 14.84 1.78
N THR A 117 -3.31 14.63 1.92
CA THR A 117 -3.82 13.81 3.02
C THR A 117 -3.72 12.34 2.62
N LEU A 118 -3.04 11.54 3.46
CA LEU A 118 -2.95 10.09 3.27
C LEU A 118 -4.30 9.45 3.56
N VAL A 119 -4.80 8.65 2.63
CA VAL A 119 -6.10 7.97 2.75
C VAL A 119 -5.92 6.48 2.44
N PRO A 120 -6.02 5.60 3.45
CA PRO A 120 -5.94 4.16 3.21
C PRO A 120 -7.18 3.63 2.51
N ILE A 121 -6.98 2.67 1.59
CA ILE A 121 -8.09 1.87 1.05
C ILE A 121 -8.67 0.99 2.16
N PRO A 122 -10.00 1.08 2.40
CA PRO A 122 -10.63 0.26 3.43
C PRO A 122 -10.76 -1.20 2.99
N VAL A 123 -10.74 -2.09 3.96
CA VAL A 123 -11.17 -3.49 3.78
C VAL A 123 -12.67 -3.61 4.02
N SER A 124 -13.32 -4.64 3.44
CA SER A 124 -14.72 -4.90 3.74
C SER A 124 -14.91 -5.44 5.17
N ALA A 125 -16.12 -5.27 5.73
CA ALA A 125 -16.44 -5.73 7.09
C ALA A 125 -16.11 -7.21 7.30
N LYS A 126 -16.45 -8.07 6.34
CA LYS A 126 -16.13 -9.51 6.38
C LYS A 126 -14.61 -9.76 6.46
N LYS A 127 -13.81 -9.06 5.65
CA LYS A 127 -12.35 -9.20 5.68
C LYS A 127 -11.77 -8.65 6.98
N TYR A 128 -12.31 -7.56 7.51
CA TYR A 128 -11.89 -7.02 8.80
C TYR A 128 -12.15 -8.02 9.94
N GLN A 129 -13.33 -8.64 9.98
CA GLN A 129 -13.67 -9.67 10.98
C GLN A 129 -12.73 -10.88 10.91
N THR A 130 -12.36 -11.33 9.70
CA THR A 130 -11.48 -12.49 9.53
C THR A 130 -10.02 -12.16 9.86
N ARG A 131 -9.55 -10.95 9.54
CA ARG A 131 -8.14 -10.54 9.65
C ARG A 131 -7.83 -9.83 10.96
N GLY A 132 -8.82 -9.16 11.57
CA GLY A 132 -8.68 -8.36 12.78
C GLY A 132 -8.23 -6.91 12.54
N PHE A 133 -7.73 -6.58 11.35
CA PHE A 133 -7.22 -5.23 11.03
C PHE A 133 -7.29 -4.89 9.53
N ASN A 134 -7.17 -3.60 9.22
CA ASN A 134 -6.91 -3.13 7.85
C ASN A 134 -5.40 -3.09 7.61
N GLN A 135 -4.91 -3.87 6.66
CA GLN A 135 -3.48 -3.98 6.36
C GLN A 135 -2.83 -2.65 5.94
N VAL A 136 -3.57 -1.79 5.25
CA VAL A 136 -3.04 -0.49 4.81
C VAL A 136 -2.97 0.48 5.99
N THR A 137 -4.01 0.51 6.83
CA THR A 137 -4.03 1.34 8.05
C THR A 137 -2.88 0.94 8.98
N ALA A 138 -2.66 -0.36 9.21
CA ALA A 138 -1.56 -0.83 10.05
C ALA A 138 -0.17 -0.44 9.50
N LEU A 139 0.04 -0.52 8.17
CA LEU A 139 1.27 -0.02 7.54
C LEU A 139 1.48 1.48 7.79
N LEU A 140 0.40 2.30 7.71
CA LEU A 140 0.46 3.74 7.95
C LEU A 140 0.70 4.08 9.42
N GLU A 141 0.06 3.39 10.36
CA GLU A 141 0.29 3.54 11.81
C GLU A 141 1.77 3.36 12.16
N GLY A 142 2.43 2.38 11.53
CA GLY A 142 3.88 2.18 11.67
C GLY A 142 4.70 3.40 11.30
N THR A 143 4.30 4.16 10.30
CA THR A 143 5.02 5.37 9.84
C THR A 143 4.87 6.55 10.78
N LYS A 144 3.86 6.58 11.66
CA LYS A 144 3.47 7.71 12.50
C LYS A 144 3.11 8.98 11.72
N LEU A 145 2.87 8.87 10.42
CA LEU A 145 2.34 9.98 9.61
C LEU A 145 0.82 10.08 9.80
N PRO A 146 0.26 11.29 9.84
CA PRO A 146 -1.18 11.47 9.96
C PRO A 146 -1.90 10.97 8.70
N PHE A 147 -3.01 10.27 8.88
CA PHE A 147 -3.87 9.81 7.79
C PHE A 147 -5.35 9.98 8.17
N LYS A 148 -6.24 9.92 7.18
CA LYS A 148 -7.69 9.99 7.38
C LYS A 148 -8.38 8.82 6.69
N GLU A 149 -9.28 8.15 7.38
CA GLU A 149 -10.14 7.13 6.81
C GLU A 149 -11.46 7.77 6.35
N VAL A 150 -11.53 8.11 5.08
CA VAL A 150 -12.69 8.80 4.49
C VAL A 150 -13.62 7.90 3.69
N LEU A 151 -13.20 6.65 3.44
CA LEU A 151 -13.92 5.68 2.65
C LEU A 151 -14.40 4.50 3.49
N GLU A 152 -15.53 3.93 3.07
CA GLU A 152 -16.04 2.62 3.49
C GLU A 152 -16.10 1.67 2.31
N LYS A 153 -15.96 0.38 2.56
CA LYS A 153 -16.06 -0.65 1.55
C LYS A 153 -17.16 -1.64 1.91
N HIS A 154 -18.15 -1.75 1.01
CA HIS A 154 -19.20 -2.74 1.14
C HIS A 154 -18.73 -4.11 0.67
N ASP A 155 -19.29 -5.17 1.27
CA ASP A 155 -19.04 -6.53 0.82
C ASP A 155 -19.66 -6.74 -0.56
N THR A 156 -18.81 -7.01 -1.54
CA THR A 156 -19.21 -7.49 -2.87
C THR A 156 -18.80 -8.95 -3.02
N ILE A 157 -19.40 -9.68 -3.96
CA ILE A 157 -19.00 -11.05 -4.30
C ILE A 157 -17.47 -11.09 -4.48
N ALA A 158 -16.83 -12.05 -3.80
CA ALA A 158 -15.39 -12.10 -3.56
C ALA A 158 -14.53 -11.78 -4.79
N GLN A 159 -13.81 -10.66 -4.76
CA GLN A 159 -12.91 -10.22 -5.84
C GLN A 159 -11.66 -11.11 -5.99
N SER A 160 -11.33 -11.91 -4.97
CA SER A 160 -10.16 -12.81 -5.00
C SER A 160 -10.29 -13.96 -5.99
N SER A 161 -11.53 -14.32 -6.41
CA SER A 161 -11.82 -15.33 -7.41
C SER A 161 -12.01 -14.78 -8.83
N LYS A 162 -11.90 -13.45 -9.02
CA LYS A 162 -12.14 -12.80 -10.32
C LYS A 162 -10.89 -12.87 -11.20
N THR A 163 -11.12 -13.10 -12.50
CA THR A 163 -10.09 -12.97 -13.55
C THR A 163 -9.60 -11.52 -13.65
N ARG A 164 -8.55 -11.29 -14.44
CA ARG A 164 -8.02 -9.96 -14.70
C ARG A 164 -9.05 -9.06 -15.38
N GLU A 165 -9.77 -9.58 -16.38
CA GLU A 165 -10.84 -8.88 -17.11
C GLU A 165 -12.02 -8.53 -16.20
N GLU A 166 -12.45 -9.45 -15.36
CA GLU A 166 -13.52 -9.23 -14.39
C GLU A 166 -13.18 -8.16 -13.35
N ARG A 167 -11.88 -8.01 -12.99
CA ARG A 167 -11.43 -6.93 -12.09
C ARG A 167 -11.53 -5.56 -12.75
N LEU A 168 -11.27 -5.46 -14.06
CA LEU A 168 -11.41 -4.22 -14.83
C LEU A 168 -12.88 -3.78 -15.04
N GLN A 169 -13.83 -4.70 -14.85
CA GLN A 169 -15.29 -4.47 -14.93
C GLN A 169 -15.95 -4.47 -13.54
N SER A 170 -15.17 -4.35 -12.47
CA SER A 170 -15.70 -4.42 -11.09
C SER A 170 -16.71 -3.32 -10.83
N GLN A 171 -17.85 -3.70 -10.20
CA GLN A 171 -18.85 -2.75 -9.75
C GLN A 171 -18.33 -1.91 -8.59
N GLN A 172 -18.87 -0.68 -8.45
CA GLN A 172 -18.56 0.21 -7.34
C GLN A 172 -18.85 -0.47 -6.00
N CYS A 173 -17.85 -0.45 -5.12
CA CYS A 173 -17.93 -1.06 -3.81
C CYS A 173 -17.53 -0.10 -2.67
N PHE A 174 -17.18 1.15 -3.01
CA PHE A 174 -16.81 2.16 -2.04
C PHE A 174 -17.90 3.20 -1.85
N LYS A 175 -17.96 3.76 -0.66
CA LYS A 175 -18.77 4.92 -0.29
C LYS A 175 -17.88 5.88 0.51
N VAL A 176 -18.09 7.19 0.35
CA VAL A 176 -17.53 8.19 1.28
C VAL A 176 -18.28 8.10 2.59
N LYS A 177 -17.56 8.11 3.72
CA LYS A 177 -18.15 8.12 5.07
C LYS A 177 -19.05 9.34 5.25
N ASP A 178 -20.18 9.17 5.93
CA ASP A 178 -21.13 10.26 6.18
C ASP A 178 -20.49 11.32 7.12
N ASN A 179 -20.89 12.57 6.93
CA ASN A 179 -20.48 13.72 7.77
C ASN A 179 -18.97 13.98 7.86
N ILE A 180 -18.19 13.58 6.82
CA ILE A 180 -16.76 13.83 6.78
C ILE A 180 -16.41 14.97 5.82
N GLN A 181 -15.55 15.88 6.25
CA GLN A 181 -14.97 16.89 5.37
C GLN A 181 -13.81 16.29 4.59
N LEU A 182 -13.96 16.21 3.27
CA LEU A 182 -12.93 15.71 2.37
C LEU A 182 -11.81 16.74 2.18
N PRO A 183 -10.55 16.29 2.21
CA PRO A 183 -9.42 17.15 1.90
C PRO A 183 -9.34 17.40 0.38
N PRO A 184 -8.80 18.56 -0.06
CA PRO A 184 -8.71 18.91 -1.48
C PRO A 184 -7.71 18.06 -2.27
N LYS A 185 -6.68 17.55 -1.60
CA LYS A 185 -5.62 16.72 -2.18
C LYS A 185 -5.49 15.42 -1.39
N ILE A 186 -5.59 14.30 -2.07
CA ILE A 186 -5.57 12.97 -1.48
C ILE A 186 -4.47 12.11 -2.11
N LEU A 187 -3.68 11.44 -1.27
CA LEU A 187 -2.88 10.29 -1.65
C LEU A 187 -3.62 9.03 -1.21
N LEU A 188 -4.26 8.33 -2.16
CA LEU A 188 -4.88 7.03 -1.92
C LEU A 188 -3.82 5.94 -1.81
N ILE A 189 -3.85 5.17 -0.72
CA ILE A 189 -2.83 4.16 -0.42
C ILE A 189 -3.47 2.79 -0.37
N ASP A 190 -2.91 1.85 -1.14
CA ASP A 190 -3.25 0.43 -1.10
C ASP A 190 -1.98 -0.40 -0.78
N ASP A 191 -2.14 -1.67 -0.52
CA ASP A 191 -1.02 -2.58 -0.27
C ASP A 191 -0.38 -3.08 -1.58
N ILE A 192 -1.19 -3.51 -2.56
CA ILE A 192 -0.74 -4.06 -3.84
C ILE A 192 -1.53 -3.44 -4.99
N TYR A 193 -0.81 -2.90 -5.97
CA TYR A 193 -1.40 -2.50 -7.24
C TYR A 193 -1.32 -3.66 -8.24
N THR A 194 -2.43 -4.26 -8.61
CA THR A 194 -2.50 -5.28 -9.67
C THR A 194 -2.89 -4.68 -11.02
N THR A 195 -4.18 -4.47 -11.23
CA THR A 195 -4.74 -3.82 -12.41
C THR A 195 -5.09 -2.34 -12.17
N GLY A 196 -5.06 -1.90 -10.92
CA GLY A 196 -5.49 -0.56 -10.50
C GLY A 196 -7.00 -0.41 -10.29
N ALA A 197 -7.80 -1.45 -10.54
CA ALA A 197 -9.26 -1.38 -10.46
C ALA A 197 -9.77 -0.88 -9.09
N THR A 198 -9.19 -1.38 -8.00
CA THR A 198 -9.55 -0.94 -6.64
C THR A 198 -9.35 0.56 -6.45
N LEU A 199 -8.17 1.06 -6.86
CA LEU A 199 -7.83 2.47 -6.72
C LEU A 199 -8.64 3.36 -7.66
N GLN A 200 -8.96 2.90 -8.87
CA GLN A 200 -9.84 3.66 -9.78
C GLN A 200 -11.25 3.79 -9.24
N LEU A 201 -11.85 2.70 -8.72
CA LEU A 201 -13.17 2.77 -8.09
C LEU A 201 -13.20 3.73 -6.89
N ALA A 202 -12.17 3.71 -6.04
CA ALA A 202 -12.07 4.64 -4.91
C ALA A 202 -11.84 6.09 -5.38
N LYS A 203 -11.04 6.30 -6.43
CA LYS A 203 -10.81 7.61 -7.05
C LYS A 203 -12.11 8.18 -7.61
N ASP A 204 -12.92 7.38 -8.32
CA ASP A 204 -14.18 7.82 -8.92
C ASP A 204 -15.13 8.41 -7.87
N ILE A 205 -15.36 7.70 -6.78
CA ILE A 205 -16.23 8.17 -5.68
C ILE A 205 -15.71 9.48 -5.03
N LEU A 206 -14.39 9.61 -4.88
CA LEU A 206 -13.82 10.82 -4.30
C LEU A 206 -13.90 12.01 -5.25
N VAL A 207 -13.75 11.80 -6.56
CA VAL A 207 -13.93 12.84 -7.60
C VAL A 207 -15.40 13.28 -7.63
N GLU A 208 -16.36 12.34 -7.63
CA GLU A 208 -17.79 12.63 -7.55
C GLU A 208 -18.15 13.42 -6.30
N ALA A 209 -17.44 13.17 -5.17
CA ALA A 209 -17.60 13.91 -3.93
C ALA A 209 -16.85 15.25 -3.89
N GLY A 210 -16.20 15.67 -5.00
CA GLY A 210 -15.60 17.01 -5.16
C GLY A 210 -14.12 17.12 -4.78
N VAL A 211 -13.40 16.01 -4.58
CA VAL A 211 -11.94 16.05 -4.38
C VAL A 211 -11.24 16.47 -5.68
N LYS A 212 -10.34 17.46 -5.59
CA LYS A 212 -9.75 18.10 -6.77
C LYS A 212 -8.53 17.36 -7.31
N GLU A 213 -7.71 16.81 -6.43
CA GLU A 213 -6.45 16.19 -6.82
C GLU A 213 -6.26 14.85 -6.07
N ILE A 214 -6.11 13.76 -6.84
CA ILE A 214 -5.96 12.43 -6.28
C ILE A 214 -4.82 11.72 -6.99
N VAL A 215 -3.77 11.40 -6.24
CA VAL A 215 -2.69 10.50 -6.65
C VAL A 215 -2.78 9.21 -5.86
N THR A 216 -2.13 8.17 -6.33
CA THR A 216 -2.24 6.84 -5.73
C THR A 216 -0.88 6.24 -5.43
N PHE A 217 -0.81 5.42 -4.40
CA PHE A 217 0.40 4.77 -3.94
C PHE A 217 0.11 3.33 -3.50
N SER A 218 1.06 2.42 -3.68
CA SER A 218 1.04 1.09 -3.06
C SER A 218 2.43 0.65 -2.63
N LEU A 219 2.49 -0.30 -1.70
CA LEU A 219 3.75 -0.88 -1.28
C LEU A 219 4.37 -1.69 -2.41
N ALA A 220 3.59 -2.50 -3.11
CA ALA A 220 4.05 -3.39 -4.17
C ALA A 220 3.19 -3.33 -5.44
N ARG A 221 3.84 -3.69 -6.57
CA ARG A 221 3.20 -3.87 -7.86
C ARG A 221 3.78 -5.08 -8.62
#